data_d73e6c26f41a0d18519363eb42ce2a53
#
_entry.id   d73e6c26f41a0d18519363eb42ce2a53
#
_cell.length_a   1.000
_cell.length_b   1.000
_cell.length_c   1.000
_cell.angle_alpha   90.00
_cell.angle_beta   90.00
_cell.angle_gamma   90.00
#
_symmetry.space_group_name_H-M   'P 1'
#
loop_
_entity.id
_entity.type
_entity.pdbx_description
1 polymer ?
#
loop_
_entity_poly.entity_id
_entity_poly.type
_entity_poly.pdbx_seq_one_letter_code
_entity_poly.pdbx_strand_id
1 'polypeptide(L)'
;LFFFIASMTVGGLVGGANIMNLIVGGKNVRLNAGRINGKDITHSQYQRQRDNQLNRLRRQGQEIDNRAYQNASDFAWNDIIERELKNQKIKQLGLEVSLDEIYDFLFLTPPPAFQTDLINVGFFANEEGKTIF
;
A
#
# COMPACT_ATOMS: atom_id res chain seq x y z
N LEU A 1 37.75 24.40 4.66
CA LEU A 1 36.79 24.76 3.59
C LEU A 1 36.53 23.59 2.67
N PHE A 2 37.56 22.87 2.22
CA PHE A 2 37.42 21.72 1.29
C PHE A 2 36.64 20.55 1.89
N PHE A 3 36.84 20.23 3.16
CA PHE A 3 36.06 19.18 3.85
C PHE A 3 34.60 19.54 4.06
N PHE A 4 34.26 20.81 4.19
CA PHE A 4 32.88 21.26 4.35
C PHE A 4 32.11 21.16 3.01
N ILE A 5 32.73 21.48 1.91
CA ILE A 5 32.13 21.35 0.57
C ILE A 5 31.94 19.88 0.20
N ALA A 6 32.92 19.01 0.53
CA ALA A 6 32.80 17.57 0.32
C ALA A 6 31.68 16.93 1.16
N SER A 7 31.47 17.40 2.40
CA SER A 7 30.37 16.89 3.25
C SER A 7 28.98 17.35 2.79
N MET A 8 28.88 18.57 2.20
CA MET A 8 27.61 19.06 1.65
C MET A 8 27.22 18.33 0.36
N THR A 9 28.20 17.98 -0.48
CA THR A 9 27.94 17.23 -1.72
C THR A 9 27.56 15.76 -1.44
N VAL A 10 28.07 15.15 -0.39
CA VAL A 10 27.72 13.78 0.01
C VAL A 10 26.42 13.73 0.82
N GLY A 11 26.14 14.76 1.66
CA GLY A 11 24.92 14.82 2.48
C GLY A 11 23.67 15.24 1.71
N GLY A 12 23.80 16.05 0.65
CA GLY A 12 22.69 16.51 -0.18
C GLY A 12 22.20 15.50 -1.22
N LEU A 13 22.96 14.41 -1.45
CA LEU A 13 22.63 13.36 -2.42
C LEU A 13 21.96 12.12 -1.78
N VAL A 14 21.79 12.10 -0.47
CA VAL A 14 21.16 10.97 0.26
C VAL A 14 19.64 11.06 0.30
N GLY A 15 19.05 11.91 -0.52
CA GLY A 15 17.63 11.90 -0.83
C GLY A 15 17.25 10.75 -1.78
N GLY A 16 17.46 9.50 -1.37
CA GLY A 16 16.75 8.36 -1.92
C GLY A 16 17.28 7.65 -3.17
N ALA A 17 18.33 8.10 -3.83
CA ALA A 17 18.93 7.35 -4.93
C ALA A 17 20.26 6.72 -4.49
N ASN A 18 20.33 5.41 -4.49
CA ASN A 18 21.54 4.65 -4.20
C ASN A 18 22.47 4.72 -5.41
N ILE A 19 23.09 5.90 -5.65
CA ILE A 19 23.95 6.20 -6.82
C ILE A 19 25.17 5.26 -6.87
N MET A 20 25.63 4.75 -5.72
CA MET A 20 26.71 3.76 -5.66
C MET A 20 26.34 2.47 -6.39
N ASN A 21 25.07 2.02 -6.33
CA ASN A 21 24.62 0.86 -7.10
C ASN A 21 24.48 1.13 -8.60
N LEU A 22 24.29 2.39 -9.00
CA LEU A 22 24.23 2.80 -10.39
C LEU A 22 25.64 2.76 -11.05
N ILE A 23 26.67 3.05 -10.28
CA ILE A 23 28.05 3.17 -10.78
C ILE A 23 28.81 1.84 -10.74
N VAL A 24 28.54 0.98 -9.76
CA VAL A 24 29.33 -0.24 -9.49
C VAL A 24 28.64 -1.53 -9.94
N GLY A 25 27.35 -1.53 -10.20
CA GLY A 25 26.61 -2.76 -10.46
C GLY A 25 25.73 -2.72 -11.70
N GLY A 26 26.29 -2.99 -12.86
CA GLY A 26 25.52 -3.21 -14.08
C GLY A 26 24.71 -4.50 -14.06
N LYS A 27 23.82 -4.70 -13.11
CA LYS A 27 22.75 -5.73 -13.15
C LYS A 27 21.59 -5.29 -12.24
N ASN A 28 20.48 -4.88 -12.88
CA ASN A 28 19.19 -4.65 -12.25
C ASN A 28 19.23 -3.64 -11.09
N VAL A 29 19.43 -2.37 -11.40
CA VAL A 29 18.97 -1.30 -10.50
C VAL A 29 17.44 -1.43 -10.41
N ARG A 30 16.97 -2.27 -9.49
CA ARG A 30 15.59 -2.21 -9.03
C ARG A 30 15.47 -0.82 -8.44
N LEU A 31 14.83 0.07 -9.17
CA LEU A 31 14.50 1.40 -8.68
C LEU A 31 13.55 1.21 -7.50
N ASN A 32 14.13 1.10 -6.31
CA ASN A 32 13.37 1.00 -5.08
C ASN A 32 12.87 2.40 -4.74
N ALA A 33 11.59 2.52 -4.42
CA ALA A 33 11.02 3.76 -3.92
C ALA A 33 11.53 4.10 -2.52
N GLY A 34 11.90 3.07 -1.74
CA GLY A 34 12.43 3.22 -0.39
C GLY A 34 12.65 1.87 0.29
N ARG A 35 12.97 1.91 1.60
CA ARG A 35 13.19 0.73 2.44
C ARG A 35 12.52 0.89 3.80
N ILE A 36 11.80 -0.13 4.26
CA ILE A 36 11.10 -0.15 5.54
C ILE A 36 11.59 -1.36 6.34
N ASN A 37 12.27 -1.12 7.45
CA ASN A 37 12.82 -2.17 8.33
C ASN A 37 13.55 -3.28 7.55
N GLY A 38 14.41 -2.90 6.60
CA GLY A 38 15.19 -3.85 5.81
C GLY A 38 14.48 -4.40 4.57
N LYS A 39 13.18 -4.20 4.39
CA LYS A 39 12.44 -4.60 3.20
C LYS A 39 12.41 -3.49 2.16
N ASP A 40 12.85 -3.79 0.96
CA ASP A 40 12.83 -2.87 -0.17
C ASP A 40 11.41 -2.74 -0.73
N ILE A 41 10.98 -1.49 -0.95
CA ILE A 41 9.72 -1.14 -1.59
C ILE A 41 10.02 -0.71 -3.03
N THR A 42 9.50 -1.44 -3.98
CA THR A 42 9.75 -1.17 -5.40
C THR A 42 8.99 0.07 -5.86
N HIS A 43 9.54 0.76 -6.85
CA HIS A 43 8.87 1.90 -7.46
C HIS A 43 7.49 1.54 -8.03
N SER A 44 7.34 0.35 -8.60
CA SER A 44 6.07 -0.15 -9.12
C SER A 44 5.01 -0.37 -8.02
N GLN A 45 5.39 -0.81 -6.82
CA GLN A 45 4.47 -0.92 -5.68
C GLN A 45 3.96 0.45 -5.25
N TYR A 46 4.87 1.42 -5.12
CA TYR A 46 4.53 2.79 -4.78
C TYR A 46 3.62 3.44 -5.84
N GLN A 47 3.99 3.33 -7.12
CA GLN A 47 3.18 3.88 -8.21
C GLN A 47 1.77 3.31 -8.22
N ARG A 48 1.61 1.98 -8.13
CA ARG A 48 0.29 1.35 -8.09
C ARG A 48 -0.58 1.89 -6.96
N GLN A 49 -0.01 2.06 -5.77
CA GLN A 49 -0.76 2.56 -4.62
C GLN A 49 -1.19 4.02 -4.80
N ARG A 50 -0.29 4.86 -5.31
CA ARG A 50 -0.61 6.25 -5.66
C ARG A 50 -1.67 6.33 -6.75
N ASP A 51 -1.54 5.56 -7.82
CA ASP A 51 -2.45 5.57 -8.95
C ASP A 51 -3.85 5.04 -8.54
N ASN A 52 -3.93 4.06 -7.65
CA ASN A 52 -5.19 3.62 -7.04
C ASN A 52 -5.88 4.76 -6.30
N GLN A 53 -5.13 5.55 -5.52
CA GLN A 53 -5.66 6.71 -4.81
C GLN A 53 -6.15 7.78 -5.79
N LEU A 54 -5.36 8.12 -6.82
CA LEU A 54 -5.75 9.07 -7.85
C LEU A 54 -7.01 8.63 -8.60
N ASN A 55 -7.11 7.34 -8.94
CA ASN A 55 -8.30 6.79 -9.59
C ASN A 55 -9.54 6.83 -8.68
N ARG A 56 -9.37 6.67 -7.36
CA ARG A 56 -10.45 6.84 -6.40
C ARG A 56 -10.96 8.30 -6.38
N LEU A 57 -10.05 9.26 -6.33
CA LEU A 57 -10.39 10.69 -6.38
C LEU A 57 -11.12 11.05 -7.69
N ARG A 58 -10.65 10.55 -8.83
CA ARG A 58 -11.32 10.75 -10.14
C ARG A 58 -12.75 10.19 -10.14
N ARG A 59 -12.96 8.99 -9.59
CA ARG A 59 -14.30 8.39 -9.49
C ARG A 59 -15.25 9.17 -8.59
N GLN A 60 -14.72 9.92 -7.62
CA GLN A 60 -15.47 10.83 -6.76
C GLN A 60 -15.70 12.20 -7.41
N GLY A 61 -15.31 12.39 -8.68
CA GLY A 61 -15.47 13.65 -9.41
C GLY A 61 -14.48 14.75 -9.00
N GLN A 62 -13.41 14.41 -8.26
CA GLN A 62 -12.40 15.37 -7.87
C GLN A 62 -11.41 15.65 -9.02
N GLU A 63 -11.08 16.91 -9.22
CA GLU A 63 -10.03 17.31 -10.14
C GLU A 63 -8.66 16.96 -9.56
N ILE A 64 -7.77 16.42 -10.42
CA ILE A 64 -6.43 16.04 -10.02
C ILE A 64 -5.46 17.20 -10.33
N ASP A 65 -5.38 18.11 -9.39
CA ASP A 65 -4.38 19.19 -9.38
C ASP A 65 -3.05 18.70 -8.74
N ASN A 66 -2.06 19.60 -8.71
CA ASN A 66 -0.77 19.31 -8.09
C ASN A 66 -0.88 18.94 -6.61
N ARG A 67 -1.82 19.53 -5.88
CA ARG A 67 -2.04 19.27 -4.46
C ARG A 67 -2.67 17.89 -4.25
N ALA A 68 -3.67 17.54 -5.06
CA ALA A 68 -4.27 16.20 -5.05
C ALA A 68 -3.23 15.13 -5.37
N TYR A 69 -2.33 15.40 -6.33
CA TYR A 69 -1.24 14.49 -6.66
C TYR A 69 -0.25 14.30 -5.50
N GLN A 70 0.16 15.37 -4.82
CA GLN A 70 1.04 15.29 -3.65
C GLN A 70 0.36 14.53 -2.52
N ASN A 71 -0.89 14.85 -2.18
CA ASN A 71 -1.65 14.14 -1.16
C ASN A 71 -1.80 12.64 -1.46
N ALA A 72 -2.04 12.28 -2.72
CA ALA A 72 -2.10 10.89 -3.15
C ALA A 72 -0.75 10.18 -3.01
N SER A 73 0.36 10.89 -3.25
CA SER A 73 1.72 10.39 -3.08
C SER A 73 2.05 10.12 -1.61
N ASP A 74 1.73 11.07 -0.73
CA ASP A 74 1.93 10.94 0.72
C ASP A 74 1.04 9.83 1.31
N PHE A 75 -0.23 9.77 0.87
CA PHE A 75 -1.14 8.70 1.26
C PHE A 75 -0.60 7.33 0.86
N ALA A 76 -0.13 7.19 -0.40
CA ALA A 76 0.41 5.93 -0.90
C ALA A 76 1.62 5.46 -0.08
N TRP A 77 2.50 6.38 0.28
CA TRP A 77 3.68 6.06 1.09
C TRP A 77 3.31 5.66 2.51
N ASN A 78 2.44 6.41 3.17
CA ASN A 78 1.97 6.12 4.52
C ASN A 78 1.22 4.77 4.58
N ASP A 79 0.36 4.46 3.60
CA ASP A 79 -0.34 3.19 3.51
C ASP A 79 0.62 2.00 3.34
N ILE A 80 1.67 2.16 2.53
CA ILE A 80 2.70 1.13 2.36
C ILE A 80 3.45 0.90 3.66
N ILE A 81 3.86 1.97 4.36
CA ILE A 81 4.54 1.88 5.67
C ILE A 81 3.66 1.14 6.67
N GLU A 82 2.43 1.59 6.84
CA GLU A 82 1.48 1.00 7.81
C GLU A 82 1.25 -0.48 7.55
N ARG A 83 1.00 -0.85 6.30
CA ARG A 83 0.79 -2.24 5.88
C ARG A 83 2.01 -3.09 6.11
N GLU A 84 3.19 -2.58 5.77
CA GLU A 84 4.43 -3.33 5.96
C GLU A 84 4.75 -3.55 7.44
N LEU A 85 4.58 -2.52 8.28
CA LEU A 85 4.79 -2.64 9.72
C LEU A 85 3.78 -3.59 10.36
N LYS A 86 2.50 -3.54 9.96
CA LYS A 86 1.47 -4.49 10.41
C LYS A 86 1.85 -5.93 10.02
N ASN A 87 2.25 -6.16 8.79
CA ASN A 87 2.65 -7.48 8.31
C ASN A 87 3.86 -8.03 9.05
N GLN A 88 4.86 -7.19 9.32
CA GLN A 88 6.03 -7.58 10.12
C GLN A 88 5.62 -7.93 11.55
N LYS A 89 4.70 -7.14 12.15
CA LYS A 89 4.21 -7.40 13.50
C LYS A 89 3.40 -8.69 13.58
N ILE A 90 2.51 -8.94 12.62
CA ILE A 90 1.73 -10.19 12.51
C ILE A 90 2.67 -11.39 12.46
N LYS A 91 3.69 -11.33 11.60
CA LYS A 91 4.71 -12.41 11.48
C LYS A 91 5.52 -12.57 12.77
N GLN A 92 5.92 -11.47 13.41
CA GLN A 92 6.66 -11.52 14.68
C GLN A 92 5.86 -12.16 15.80
N LEU A 93 4.55 -11.94 15.82
CA LEU A 93 3.64 -12.51 16.82
C LEU A 93 3.20 -13.93 16.49
N GLY A 94 3.57 -14.46 15.32
CA GLY A 94 3.14 -15.80 14.88
C GLY A 94 1.62 -15.89 14.68
N LEU A 95 0.95 -14.77 14.34
CA LEU A 95 -0.48 -14.74 14.12
C LEU A 95 -0.77 -15.35 12.74
N GLU A 96 -1.47 -16.47 12.74
CA GLU A 96 -1.99 -17.15 11.55
C GLU A 96 -3.50 -17.28 11.70
N VAL A 97 -4.23 -17.09 10.62
CA VAL A 97 -5.68 -17.31 10.58
C VAL A 97 -5.91 -18.62 9.86
N SER A 98 -6.60 -19.56 10.51
CA SER A 98 -6.94 -20.86 9.93
C SER A 98 -8.04 -20.72 8.86
N LEU A 99 -8.16 -21.72 7.98
CA LEU A 99 -9.26 -21.77 7.02
C LEU A 99 -10.62 -21.85 7.71
N ASP A 100 -10.71 -22.54 8.82
CA ASP A 100 -11.93 -22.69 9.62
C ASP A 100 -12.36 -21.33 10.21
N GLU A 101 -11.42 -20.54 10.77
CA GLU A 101 -11.69 -19.19 11.25
C GLU A 101 -12.16 -18.26 10.12
N ILE A 102 -11.56 -18.38 8.93
CA ILE A 102 -12.00 -17.61 7.75
C ILE A 102 -13.42 -18.01 7.36
N TYR A 103 -13.71 -19.32 7.37
CA TYR A 103 -15.04 -19.84 7.07
C TYR A 103 -16.08 -19.31 8.07
N ASP A 104 -15.80 -19.46 9.37
CA ASP A 104 -16.68 -18.98 10.42
C ASP A 104 -16.94 -17.47 10.33
N PHE A 105 -15.87 -16.69 10.07
CA PHE A 105 -15.98 -15.24 9.91
C PHE A 105 -16.82 -14.83 8.69
N LEU A 106 -16.69 -15.56 7.59
CA LEU A 106 -17.41 -15.20 6.34
C LEU A 106 -18.83 -15.74 6.29
N PHE A 107 -19.09 -16.92 6.85
CA PHE A 107 -20.36 -17.63 6.68
C PHE A 107 -21.22 -17.70 7.92
N LEU A 108 -20.63 -17.77 9.11
CA LEU A 108 -21.40 -17.87 10.36
C LEU A 108 -21.58 -16.51 11.04
N THR A 109 -20.54 -15.66 11.01
CA THR A 109 -20.56 -14.36 11.69
C THR A 109 -20.00 -13.24 10.81
N PRO A 110 -20.53 -13.04 9.60
CA PRO A 110 -19.99 -12.03 8.69
C PRO A 110 -20.11 -10.62 9.27
N PRO A 111 -19.10 -9.74 9.11
CA PRO A 111 -19.19 -8.37 9.56
C PRO A 111 -20.38 -7.62 8.93
N PRO A 112 -21.04 -6.68 9.65
CA PRO A 112 -22.21 -5.97 9.14
C PRO A 112 -22.01 -5.28 7.79
N ALA A 113 -20.83 -4.70 7.55
CA ALA A 113 -20.50 -4.10 6.26
C ALA A 113 -20.50 -5.13 5.12
N PHE A 114 -19.93 -6.31 5.36
CA PHE A 114 -19.90 -7.40 4.40
C PHE A 114 -21.28 -8.00 4.15
N GLN A 115 -22.11 -8.15 5.20
CA GLN A 115 -23.51 -8.55 5.07
C GLN A 115 -24.28 -7.60 4.14
N THR A 116 -24.12 -6.27 4.37
CA THR A 116 -24.77 -5.25 3.54
C THR A 116 -24.36 -5.35 2.08
N ASP A 117 -23.07 -5.55 1.81
CA ASP A 117 -22.55 -5.69 0.45
C ASP A 117 -23.12 -6.95 -0.24
N LEU A 118 -23.17 -8.08 0.47
CA LEU A 118 -23.74 -9.33 -0.04
C LEU A 118 -25.24 -9.21 -0.33
N ILE A 119 -26.00 -8.53 0.54
CA ILE A 119 -27.43 -8.25 0.34
C ILE A 119 -27.62 -7.37 -0.91
N ASN A 120 -26.82 -6.32 -1.04
CA ASN A 120 -26.92 -5.38 -2.17
C ASN A 120 -26.62 -6.04 -3.53
N VAL A 121 -25.78 -7.06 -3.57
CA VAL A 121 -25.53 -7.85 -4.81
C VAL A 121 -26.50 -9.02 -4.99
N GLY A 122 -27.49 -9.18 -4.10
CA GLY A 122 -28.51 -10.22 -4.17
C GLY A 122 -28.02 -11.62 -3.81
N PHE A 123 -26.88 -11.75 -3.15
CA PHE A 123 -26.28 -13.05 -2.80
C PHE A 123 -27.19 -13.90 -1.88
N PHE A 124 -27.95 -13.23 -1.01
CA PHE A 124 -28.91 -13.86 -0.09
C PHE A 124 -30.38 -13.59 -0.48
N ALA A 125 -30.64 -13.37 -1.75
CA ALA A 125 -32.00 -13.24 -2.23
C ALA A 125 -32.56 -14.60 -2.65
N ASN A 126 -33.81 -14.87 -2.31
CA ASN A 126 -34.53 -15.99 -2.88
C ASN A 126 -35.00 -15.69 -4.34
N GLU A 127 -35.62 -16.64 -5.02
CA GLU A 127 -36.13 -16.46 -6.36
C GLU A 127 -37.17 -15.31 -6.50
N GLU A 128 -37.78 -14.87 -5.38
CA GLU A 128 -38.68 -13.73 -5.32
C GLU A 128 -37.97 -12.39 -5.03
N GLY A 129 -36.64 -12.40 -4.92
CA GLY A 129 -35.81 -11.21 -4.61
C GLY A 129 -35.90 -10.74 -3.16
N LYS A 130 -36.44 -11.55 -2.25
CA LYS A 130 -36.51 -11.26 -0.82
C LYS A 130 -35.26 -11.81 -0.11
N THR A 131 -34.68 -11.01 0.79
CA THR A 131 -33.55 -11.42 1.63
C THR A 131 -33.96 -12.61 2.51
N ILE A 132 -33.10 -13.65 2.58
CA ILE A 132 -33.37 -14.91 3.32
C ILE A 132 -32.87 -14.87 4.76
N PHE A 133 -32.46 -13.70 5.30
CA PHE A 133 -32.13 -13.49 6.71
C PHE A 133 -33.22 -12.67 7.39
#